data_fae6f2a0c4ae69e05e4ff7678adc604a
#
_entry.id   fae6f2a0c4ae69e05e4ff7678adc604a
#
_cell.length_a   1.000
_cell.length_b   1.000
_cell.length_c   1.000
_cell.angle_alpha   90.00
_cell.angle_beta   90.00
_cell.angle_gamma   90.00
#
_symmetry.space_group_name_H-M   'P 1'
#
loop_
_entity.id
_entity.type
_entity.pdbx_description
1 polymer ?
#
loop_
_entity_poly.entity_id
_entity_poly.type
_entity_poly.pdbx_seq_one_letter_code
_entity_poly.pdbx_strand_id
1 'polypeptide(L)'
;MINDYQEASLNIMDELRRYCTENSLKSLVIGVSGGIDSAVCCALAKPVCDELEIPLIGRYIGITTNKQDELERAIAIGEAYCHDFGVVDLGKEYKALHSGLEGDKNNKIANGNVKARMRMIYLYDLAGKNGGMVLGTDNMTEYLLSFWTKNGDDFDYNLIHGLWKTEVYGMADNFVLCSDDNKSAAMMACINADATDGLGISKTDLDQILPDWRDRYETTRAGYR
;
A
#
# COMPACT_ATOMS: atom_id res chain seq x y z
N MET A 1 12.56 11.40 -14.15
CA MET A 1 12.52 9.91 -14.23
C MET A 1 13.80 9.37 -13.63
N ILE A 2 13.67 8.34 -12.81
CA ILE A 2 14.80 7.67 -12.15
C ILE A 2 15.64 6.94 -13.19
N ASN A 3 16.95 7.16 -13.15
CA ASN A 3 17.90 6.48 -14.04
C ASN A 3 18.51 5.23 -13.39
N ASP A 4 18.63 5.24 -12.07
CA ASP A 4 19.17 4.13 -11.27
C ASP A 4 18.23 3.86 -10.09
N TYR A 5 17.48 2.77 -10.17
CA TYR A 5 16.53 2.37 -9.13
C TYR A 5 17.20 1.80 -7.88
N GLN A 6 18.41 1.27 -8.01
CA GLN A 6 19.18 0.83 -6.85
C GLN A 6 19.64 2.02 -6.02
N GLU A 7 20.22 3.04 -6.64
CA GLU A 7 20.60 4.29 -5.97
C GLU A 7 19.38 5.00 -5.37
N ALA A 8 18.28 5.09 -6.10
CA ALA A 8 17.04 5.69 -5.61
C ALA A 8 16.50 4.94 -4.37
N SER A 9 16.52 3.61 -4.37
CA SER A 9 16.11 2.79 -3.23
C SER A 9 16.98 3.07 -2.00
N LEU A 10 18.30 3.11 -2.18
CA LEU A 10 19.22 3.42 -1.08
C LEU A 10 18.98 4.81 -0.49
N ASN A 11 18.76 5.81 -1.32
CA ASN A 11 18.46 7.17 -0.87
C ASN A 11 17.16 7.22 -0.04
N ILE A 12 16.10 6.54 -0.48
CA ILE A 12 14.83 6.46 0.27
C ILE A 12 15.05 5.74 1.61
N MET A 13 15.80 4.65 1.62
CA MET A 13 16.12 3.90 2.85
C MET A 13 16.94 4.75 3.84
N ASP A 14 17.90 5.54 3.34
CA ASP A 14 18.72 6.43 4.17
C ASP A 14 17.88 7.54 4.82
N GLU A 15 16.98 8.13 4.08
CA GLU A 15 16.01 9.11 4.60
C GLU A 15 15.11 8.50 5.68
N LEU A 16 14.57 7.31 5.45
CA LEU A 16 13.73 6.61 6.42
C LEU A 16 14.54 6.28 7.69
N ARG A 17 15.75 5.76 7.55
CA ARG A 17 16.65 5.44 8.68
C ARG A 17 16.91 6.66 9.54
N ARG A 18 17.26 7.79 8.90
CA ARG A 18 17.47 9.06 9.58
C ARG A 18 16.23 9.47 10.36
N TYR A 19 15.06 9.46 9.72
CA TYR A 19 13.81 9.85 10.34
C TYR A 19 13.46 8.96 11.55
N CYS A 20 13.60 7.64 11.43
CA CYS A 20 13.35 6.70 12.52
C CYS A 20 14.26 6.95 13.71
N THR A 21 15.55 7.20 13.43
CA THR A 21 16.57 7.45 14.48
C THR A 21 16.33 8.77 15.20
N GLU A 22 16.11 9.85 14.46
CA GLU A 22 15.86 11.19 15.02
C GLU A 22 14.60 11.24 15.88
N ASN A 23 13.57 10.44 15.53
CA ASN A 23 12.31 10.37 16.26
C ASN A 23 12.24 9.22 17.28
N SER A 24 13.31 8.45 17.43
CA SER A 24 13.39 7.31 18.38
C SER A 24 12.23 6.30 18.23
N LEU A 25 11.82 6.03 16.99
CA LEU A 25 10.70 5.14 16.69
C LEU A 25 11.00 3.71 17.12
N LYS A 26 9.97 2.99 17.58
CA LYS A 26 10.07 1.61 18.08
C LYS A 26 9.47 0.58 17.13
N SER A 27 8.72 1.02 16.11
CA SER A 27 8.16 0.18 15.07
C SER A 27 7.75 1.00 13.85
N LEU A 28 7.58 0.33 12.71
CA LEU A 28 6.87 0.88 11.55
C LEU A 28 5.63 0.04 11.29
N VAL A 29 4.51 0.68 10.99
CA VAL A 29 3.23 0.02 10.72
C VAL A 29 2.78 0.31 9.29
N ILE A 30 2.35 -0.71 8.56
CA ILE A 30 1.94 -0.57 7.17
C ILE A 30 0.70 -1.40 6.85
N GLY A 31 -0.21 -0.83 6.07
CA GLY A 31 -1.29 -1.57 5.42
C GLY A 31 -0.76 -2.34 4.20
N VAL A 32 -0.87 -3.66 4.20
CA VAL A 32 -0.42 -4.52 3.09
C VAL A 32 -1.65 -4.91 2.28
N SER A 33 -1.92 -4.18 1.20
CA SER A 33 -3.13 -4.37 0.38
C SER A 33 -3.04 -5.51 -0.64
N GLY A 34 -1.83 -6.02 -0.93
CA GLY A 34 -1.55 -6.92 -2.05
C GLY A 34 -1.40 -6.19 -3.38
N GLY A 35 -1.38 -4.85 -3.38
CA GLY A 35 -1.02 -3.99 -4.49
C GLY A 35 0.46 -3.66 -4.51
N ILE A 36 0.96 -3.20 -5.68
CA ILE A 36 2.37 -2.94 -5.92
C ILE A 36 2.96 -1.85 -5.02
N ASP A 37 2.18 -0.80 -4.70
CA ASP A 37 2.64 0.33 -3.89
C ASP A 37 2.99 -0.11 -2.47
N SER A 38 2.09 -0.84 -1.80
CA SER A 38 2.34 -1.39 -0.48
C SER A 38 3.48 -2.43 -0.48
N ALA A 39 3.61 -3.21 -1.56
CA ALA A 39 4.70 -4.18 -1.72
C ALA A 39 6.07 -3.50 -1.81
N VAL A 40 6.20 -2.44 -2.62
CA VAL A 40 7.43 -1.64 -2.74
C VAL A 40 7.77 -0.96 -1.41
N CYS A 41 6.77 -0.40 -0.70
CA CYS A 41 6.99 0.19 0.62
C CYS A 41 7.48 -0.84 1.64
N CYS A 42 6.95 -2.07 1.65
CA CYS A 42 7.46 -3.16 2.50
C CYS A 42 8.92 -3.50 2.17
N ALA A 43 9.26 -3.61 0.88
CA ALA A 43 10.62 -3.93 0.43
C ALA A 43 11.63 -2.83 0.79
N LEU A 44 11.24 -1.54 0.75
CA LEU A 44 12.05 -0.41 1.18
C LEU A 44 12.22 -0.35 2.70
N ALA A 45 11.15 -0.60 3.46
CA ALA A 45 11.16 -0.45 4.91
C ALA A 45 11.89 -1.62 5.62
N LYS A 46 11.80 -2.85 5.08
CA LYS A 46 12.35 -4.04 5.74
C LYS A 46 13.84 -3.95 6.07
N PRO A 47 14.75 -3.58 5.15
CA PRO A 47 16.18 -3.47 5.45
C PRO A 47 16.48 -2.41 6.53
N VAL A 48 15.75 -1.30 6.54
CA VAL A 48 15.89 -0.25 7.55
C VAL A 48 15.45 -0.76 8.93
N CYS A 49 14.34 -1.47 8.98
CA CYS A 49 13.86 -2.08 10.22
C CYS A 49 14.83 -3.12 10.78
N ASP A 50 15.43 -3.95 9.90
CA ASP A 50 16.44 -4.93 10.29
C ASP A 50 17.67 -4.27 10.91
N GLU A 51 18.17 -3.21 10.27
CA GLU A 51 19.34 -2.47 10.74
C GLU A 51 19.11 -1.75 12.08
N LEU A 52 17.91 -1.18 12.26
CA LEU A 52 17.53 -0.46 13.48
C LEU A 52 17.00 -1.38 14.59
N GLU A 53 16.89 -2.68 14.32
CA GLU A 53 16.32 -3.69 15.23
C GLU A 53 14.90 -3.33 15.73
N ILE A 54 14.08 -2.73 14.86
CA ILE A 54 12.68 -2.41 15.12
C ILE A 54 11.76 -3.24 14.21
N PRO A 55 10.55 -3.66 14.65
CA PRO A 55 9.66 -4.43 13.80
C PRO A 55 9.00 -3.57 12.72
N LEU A 56 8.91 -4.14 11.49
CA LEU A 56 7.94 -3.76 10.48
C LEU A 56 6.67 -4.60 10.70
N ILE A 57 5.58 -3.93 11.08
CA ILE A 57 4.29 -4.56 11.40
C ILE A 57 3.33 -4.34 10.23
N GLY A 58 3.06 -5.39 9.47
CA GLY A 58 2.15 -5.37 8.33
C GLY A 58 0.77 -5.90 8.68
N ARG A 59 -0.28 -5.29 8.15
CA ARG A 59 -1.66 -5.80 8.28
C ARG A 59 -2.40 -5.75 6.95
N TYR A 60 -2.95 -6.89 6.55
CA TYR A 60 -4.02 -6.88 5.58
C TYR A 60 -5.34 -6.66 6.31
N ILE A 61 -6.10 -5.64 5.91
CA ILE A 61 -7.36 -5.28 6.56
C ILE A 61 -8.50 -5.44 5.57
N GLY A 62 -9.17 -6.60 5.62
CA GLY A 62 -10.34 -6.93 4.80
C GLY A 62 -11.61 -6.24 5.30
N ILE A 63 -12.36 -5.62 4.39
CA ILE A 63 -13.69 -5.04 4.67
C ILE A 63 -14.62 -5.32 3.50
N THR A 64 -15.31 -6.43 3.54
CA THR A 64 -16.44 -6.87 2.68
C THR A 64 -16.23 -6.96 1.17
N THR A 65 -15.40 -6.15 0.54
CA THR A 65 -15.23 -6.08 -0.94
C THR A 65 -13.90 -6.60 -1.44
N ASN A 66 -13.00 -7.00 -0.54
CA ASN A 66 -11.69 -7.50 -0.92
C ASN A 66 -11.77 -8.85 -1.64
N LYS A 67 -10.93 -9.04 -2.64
CA LYS A 67 -10.85 -10.26 -3.43
C LYS A 67 -9.88 -11.25 -2.82
N GLN A 68 -10.07 -12.54 -3.11
CA GLN A 68 -9.20 -13.60 -2.61
C GLN A 68 -7.76 -13.47 -3.13
N ASP A 69 -7.59 -13.08 -4.39
CA ASP A 69 -6.27 -12.87 -4.99
C ASP A 69 -5.50 -11.68 -4.40
N GLU A 70 -6.21 -10.63 -3.95
CA GLU A 70 -5.61 -9.52 -3.18
C GLU A 70 -5.07 -10.02 -1.83
N LEU A 71 -5.86 -10.84 -1.12
CA LEU A 71 -5.45 -11.44 0.15
C LEU A 71 -4.22 -12.35 -0.01
N GLU A 72 -4.21 -13.20 -1.04
CA GLU A 72 -3.09 -14.11 -1.31
C GLU A 72 -1.79 -13.35 -1.60
N ARG A 73 -1.84 -12.29 -2.41
CA ARG A 73 -0.69 -11.40 -2.64
C ARG A 73 -0.25 -10.68 -1.37
N ALA A 74 -1.21 -10.18 -0.57
CA ALA A 74 -0.89 -9.51 0.69
C ALA A 74 -0.21 -10.44 1.69
N ILE A 75 -0.64 -11.70 1.78
CA ILE A 75 0.00 -12.73 2.61
C ILE A 75 1.43 -12.95 2.12
N ALA A 76 1.62 -13.17 0.81
CA ALA A 76 2.95 -13.42 0.24
C ALA A 76 3.93 -12.25 0.52
N ILE A 77 3.50 -11.00 0.35
CA ILE A 77 4.31 -9.81 0.66
C ILE A 77 4.54 -9.68 2.17
N GLY A 78 3.50 -9.88 2.97
CA GLY A 78 3.59 -9.76 4.43
C GLY A 78 4.56 -10.77 5.03
N GLU A 79 4.50 -12.03 4.60
CA GLU A 79 5.42 -13.10 5.04
C GLU A 79 6.85 -12.89 4.53
N ALA A 80 7.02 -12.29 3.33
CA ALA A 80 8.34 -12.04 2.75
C ALA A 80 9.08 -10.85 3.37
N TYR A 81 8.36 -9.82 3.80
CA TYR A 81 8.95 -8.53 4.18
C TYR A 81 8.62 -8.05 5.59
N CYS A 82 7.51 -8.46 6.22
CA CYS A 82 7.15 -7.98 7.55
C CYS A 82 7.71 -8.88 8.66
N HIS A 83 8.08 -8.30 9.80
CA HIS A 83 8.48 -9.03 10.99
C HIS A 83 7.28 -9.62 11.75
N ASP A 84 6.17 -8.88 11.71
CA ASP A 84 4.88 -9.27 12.25
C ASP A 84 3.82 -8.97 11.20
N PHE A 85 3.27 -10.00 10.59
CA PHE A 85 2.18 -9.88 9.62
C PHE A 85 0.92 -10.54 10.13
N GLY A 86 -0.23 -9.90 9.90
CA GLY A 86 -1.53 -10.45 10.26
C GLY A 86 -2.65 -10.03 9.33
N VAL A 87 -3.67 -10.89 9.26
CA VAL A 87 -4.91 -10.66 8.51
C VAL A 87 -6.00 -10.24 9.50
N VAL A 88 -6.67 -9.14 9.20
CA VAL A 88 -7.75 -8.56 10.03
C VAL A 88 -9.00 -8.44 9.18
N ASP A 89 -10.14 -8.87 9.71
CA ASP A 89 -11.46 -8.66 9.10
C ASP A 89 -12.27 -7.66 9.93
N LEU A 90 -12.53 -6.49 9.38
CA LEU A 90 -13.37 -5.44 9.97
C LEU A 90 -14.79 -5.41 9.37
N GLY A 91 -15.24 -6.49 8.76
CA GLY A 91 -16.55 -6.54 8.12
C GLY A 91 -17.72 -6.36 9.07
N LYS A 92 -17.62 -6.83 10.31
CA LYS A 92 -18.65 -6.65 11.35
C LYS A 92 -18.70 -5.20 11.84
N GLU A 93 -17.53 -4.63 12.13
CA GLU A 93 -17.33 -3.26 12.58
C GLU A 93 -17.81 -2.26 11.51
N TYR A 94 -17.49 -2.53 10.25
CA TYR A 94 -17.99 -1.75 9.13
C TYR A 94 -19.52 -1.76 9.07
N LYS A 95 -20.17 -2.93 9.16
CA LYS A 95 -21.62 -3.05 9.12
C LYS A 95 -22.27 -2.26 10.27
N ALA A 96 -21.73 -2.37 11.47
CA ALA A 96 -22.22 -1.65 12.66
C ALA A 96 -22.10 -0.13 12.48
N LEU A 97 -20.91 0.36 12.08
CA LEU A 97 -20.70 1.79 11.83
C LEU A 97 -21.58 2.29 10.68
N HIS A 98 -21.57 1.58 9.54
CA HIS A 98 -22.29 1.96 8.34
C HIS A 98 -23.80 2.06 8.54
N SER A 99 -24.40 1.21 9.41
CA SER A 99 -25.83 1.27 9.73
C SER A 99 -26.24 2.58 10.39
N GLY A 100 -25.34 3.18 11.18
CA GLY A 100 -25.56 4.45 11.89
C GLY A 100 -25.26 5.71 11.08
N LEU A 101 -24.66 5.58 9.89
CA LEU A 101 -24.36 6.73 9.04
C LEU A 101 -25.58 7.15 8.22
N GLU A 102 -25.75 8.46 7.99
CA GLU A 102 -26.88 9.04 7.25
C GLU A 102 -26.72 9.03 5.72
N GLY A 103 -25.50 8.71 5.22
CA GLY A 103 -25.20 8.73 3.79
C GLY A 103 -25.95 7.70 2.97
N ASP A 104 -26.03 7.90 1.65
CA ASP A 104 -26.61 6.95 0.71
C ASP A 104 -25.85 5.61 0.73
N LYS A 105 -26.51 4.56 1.18
CA LYS A 105 -25.96 3.21 1.33
C LYS A 105 -25.58 2.56 -0.03
N ASN A 106 -26.09 3.07 -1.14
CA ASN A 106 -25.76 2.60 -2.48
C ASN A 106 -24.59 3.37 -3.11
N ASN A 107 -24.13 4.46 -2.50
CA ASN A 107 -22.99 5.24 -3.01
C ASN A 107 -21.67 4.49 -2.75
N LYS A 108 -21.14 3.85 -3.79
CA LYS A 108 -19.91 3.05 -3.71
C LYS A 108 -18.70 3.88 -3.28
N ILE A 109 -18.57 5.11 -3.77
CA ILE A 109 -17.45 6.01 -3.43
C ILE A 109 -17.50 6.38 -1.94
N ALA A 110 -18.67 6.82 -1.46
CA ALA A 110 -18.84 7.15 -0.04
C ALA A 110 -18.57 5.93 0.86
N ASN A 111 -19.05 4.75 0.47
CA ASN A 111 -18.82 3.50 1.19
C ASN A 111 -17.33 3.10 1.16
N GLY A 112 -16.65 3.28 0.04
CA GLY A 112 -15.21 3.08 -0.09
C GLY A 112 -14.43 4.00 0.85
N ASN A 113 -14.76 5.28 0.88
CA ASN A 113 -14.14 6.26 1.78
C ASN A 113 -14.33 5.92 3.26
N VAL A 114 -15.48 5.35 3.66
CA VAL A 114 -15.67 4.87 5.04
C VAL A 114 -14.70 3.72 5.35
N LYS A 115 -14.53 2.78 4.41
CA LYS A 115 -13.60 1.65 4.60
C LYS A 115 -12.14 2.10 4.70
N ALA A 116 -11.71 3.05 3.86
CA ALA A 116 -10.36 3.61 3.94
C ALA A 116 -10.11 4.25 5.32
N ARG A 117 -11.05 5.06 5.81
CA ARG A 117 -10.96 5.67 7.15
C ARG A 117 -10.93 4.64 8.29
N MET A 118 -11.65 3.55 8.17
CA MET A 118 -11.60 2.46 9.17
C MET A 118 -10.24 1.77 9.19
N ARG A 119 -9.62 1.54 8.01
CA ARG A 119 -8.26 1.01 7.92
C ARG A 119 -7.26 1.95 8.58
N MET A 120 -7.35 3.24 8.30
CA MET A 120 -6.52 4.27 8.91
C MET A 120 -6.63 4.25 10.44
N ILE A 121 -7.85 4.25 11.00
CA ILE A 121 -8.07 4.17 12.45
C ILE A 121 -7.35 2.95 13.05
N TYR A 122 -7.48 1.78 12.42
CA TYR A 122 -6.84 0.56 12.89
C TYR A 122 -5.30 0.66 12.87
N LEU A 123 -4.73 1.18 11.78
CA LEU A 123 -3.28 1.30 11.63
C LEU A 123 -2.68 2.29 12.64
N TYR A 124 -3.32 3.42 12.88
CA TYR A 124 -2.87 4.40 13.86
C TYR A 124 -2.99 3.88 15.31
N ASP A 125 -4.05 3.15 15.66
CA ASP A 125 -4.17 2.49 16.96
C ASP A 125 -3.04 1.49 17.17
N LEU A 126 -2.74 0.67 16.14
CA LEU A 126 -1.65 -0.28 16.16
C LEU A 126 -0.28 0.38 16.29
N ALA A 127 -0.05 1.48 15.57
CA ALA A 127 1.19 2.27 15.64
C ALA A 127 1.36 2.89 17.05
N GLY A 128 0.31 3.49 17.59
CA GLY A 128 0.32 4.06 18.94
C GLY A 128 0.64 3.02 20.03
N LYS A 129 0.05 1.82 19.91
CA LYS A 129 0.33 0.69 20.82
C LYS A 129 1.79 0.25 20.79
N ASN A 130 2.45 0.34 19.64
CA ASN A 130 3.82 -0.17 19.45
C ASN A 130 4.90 0.93 19.45
N GLY A 131 4.55 2.17 19.78
CA GLY A 131 5.49 3.31 19.78
C GLY A 131 6.08 3.60 18.41
N GLY A 132 5.28 3.42 17.37
CA GLY A 132 5.68 3.53 15.98
C GLY A 132 4.89 4.57 15.20
N MET A 133 5.07 4.55 13.88
CA MET A 133 4.36 5.42 12.94
C MET A 133 3.73 4.60 11.80
N VAL A 134 2.75 5.19 11.12
CA VAL A 134 2.09 4.63 9.94
C VAL A 134 2.82 5.05 8.67
N LEU A 135 3.21 4.07 7.86
CA LEU A 135 3.77 4.29 6.52
C LEU A 135 2.65 4.46 5.50
N GLY A 136 2.74 5.52 4.71
CA GLY A 136 1.89 5.76 3.54
C GLY A 136 2.36 4.97 2.33
N THR A 137 1.43 4.70 1.44
CA THR A 137 1.65 3.95 0.19
C THR A 137 1.17 4.70 -1.06
N ASP A 138 0.78 5.98 -0.92
CA ASP A 138 0.33 6.81 -2.05
C ASP A 138 1.53 7.28 -2.87
N ASN A 139 1.43 7.19 -4.18
CA ASN A 139 2.44 7.66 -5.11
C ASN A 139 2.07 9.04 -5.71
N MET A 140 3.02 9.67 -6.40
CA MET A 140 2.84 10.99 -7.02
C MET A 140 1.67 11.02 -8.02
N THR A 141 1.44 9.94 -8.77
CA THR A 141 0.34 9.88 -9.74
C THR A 141 -1.01 9.95 -9.04
N GLU A 142 -1.21 9.17 -7.99
CA GLU A 142 -2.44 9.17 -7.17
C GLU A 142 -2.64 10.53 -6.50
N TYR A 143 -1.58 11.12 -5.95
CA TYR A 143 -1.63 12.44 -5.33
C TYR A 143 -2.10 13.52 -6.31
N LEU A 144 -1.48 13.61 -7.50
CA LEU A 144 -1.82 14.63 -8.51
C LEU A 144 -3.21 14.44 -9.12
N LEU A 145 -3.67 13.19 -9.22
CA LEU A 145 -5.02 12.87 -9.70
C LEU A 145 -6.09 13.01 -8.61
N SER A 146 -5.70 13.34 -7.38
CA SER A 146 -6.60 13.33 -6.21
C SER A 146 -7.29 11.97 -6.01
N PHE A 147 -6.58 10.89 -6.37
CA PHE A 147 -7.06 9.52 -6.30
C PHE A 147 -6.72 8.89 -4.94
N TRP A 148 -7.25 9.48 -3.88
CA TRP A 148 -7.04 9.10 -2.49
C TRP A 148 -8.23 9.54 -1.62
N THR A 149 -8.39 8.93 -0.45
CA THR A 149 -9.45 9.26 0.50
C THR A 149 -8.94 10.22 1.55
N LYS A 150 -9.47 11.43 1.57
CA LYS A 150 -9.15 12.42 2.62
C LYS A 150 -9.47 11.84 4.02
N ASN A 151 -8.50 11.91 4.93
CA ASN A 151 -8.55 11.33 6.28
C ASN A 151 -8.79 9.81 6.28
N GLY A 152 -8.35 9.12 5.23
CA GLY A 152 -8.48 7.67 5.11
C GLY A 152 -7.21 7.01 4.59
N ASP A 153 -6.49 7.73 3.73
CA ASP A 153 -5.16 7.33 3.25
C ASP A 153 -4.08 8.21 3.91
N ASP A 154 -4.36 8.73 5.11
CA ASP A 154 -3.41 9.52 5.90
C ASP A 154 -2.29 8.62 6.45
N PHE A 155 -1.12 9.22 6.61
CA PHE A 155 0.11 8.56 7.06
C PHE A 155 1.02 9.55 7.81
N ASP A 156 1.97 9.02 8.56
CA ASP A 156 3.01 9.83 9.24
C ASP A 156 4.21 10.05 8.32
N TYR A 157 4.57 9.04 7.51
CA TYR A 157 5.71 9.08 6.59
C TYR A 157 5.41 8.27 5.32
N ASN A 158 5.75 8.79 4.14
CA ASN A 158 5.50 8.11 2.88
C ASN A 158 6.78 7.94 2.06
N LEU A 159 7.12 6.68 1.77
CA LEU A 159 8.34 6.30 1.08
C LEU A 159 8.31 6.59 -0.44
N ILE A 160 7.13 6.56 -1.04
CA ILE A 160 6.95 6.62 -2.49
C ILE A 160 6.16 7.83 -2.99
N HIS A 161 5.87 8.79 -2.10
CA HIS A 161 5.08 9.98 -2.44
C HIS A 161 5.67 10.81 -3.59
N GLY A 162 6.98 10.81 -3.72
CA GLY A 162 7.70 11.48 -4.82
C GLY A 162 7.84 10.65 -6.09
N LEU A 163 7.37 9.40 -6.13
CA LEU A 163 7.51 8.49 -7.26
C LEU A 163 6.25 8.48 -8.13
N TRP A 164 6.42 8.57 -9.45
CA TRP A 164 5.35 8.26 -10.39
C TRP A 164 4.98 6.77 -10.32
N LYS A 165 3.74 6.41 -10.65
CA LYS A 165 3.32 4.99 -10.68
C LYS A 165 4.24 4.13 -11.56
N THR A 166 4.72 4.67 -12.68
CA THR A 166 5.71 4.01 -13.55
C THR A 166 7.06 3.78 -12.86
N GLU A 167 7.47 4.69 -11.97
CA GLU A 167 8.71 4.55 -11.19
C GLU A 167 8.55 3.55 -10.05
N VAL A 168 7.34 3.46 -9.45
CA VAL A 168 7.02 2.37 -8.50
C VAL A 168 7.16 1.01 -9.17
N TYR A 169 6.65 0.84 -10.40
CA TYR A 169 6.86 -0.39 -11.18
C TYR A 169 8.34 -0.65 -11.49
N GLY A 170 9.10 0.38 -11.85
CA GLY A 170 10.55 0.25 -12.10
C GLY A 170 11.33 -0.16 -10.84
N MET A 171 10.93 0.37 -9.68
CA MET A 171 11.52 -0.02 -8.40
C MET A 171 11.16 -1.45 -8.01
N ALA A 172 9.92 -1.88 -8.25
CA ALA A 172 9.50 -3.27 -8.06
C ALA A 172 10.29 -4.24 -8.95
N ASP A 173 10.51 -3.92 -10.23
CA ASP A 173 11.34 -4.71 -11.13
C ASP A 173 12.79 -4.84 -10.59
N ASN A 174 13.37 -3.76 -10.06
CA ASN A 174 14.68 -3.80 -9.44
C ASN A 174 14.72 -4.72 -8.20
N PHE A 175 13.70 -4.71 -7.36
CA PHE A 175 13.61 -5.62 -6.22
C PHE A 175 13.50 -7.10 -6.66
N VAL A 176 12.77 -7.39 -7.73
CA VAL A 176 12.72 -8.76 -8.29
C VAL A 176 14.11 -9.25 -8.68
N LEU A 177 14.94 -8.39 -9.29
CA LEU A 177 16.29 -8.74 -9.73
C LEU A 177 17.29 -8.93 -8.59
N CYS A 178 17.07 -8.26 -7.46
CA CYS A 178 18.01 -8.20 -6.33
C CYS A 178 17.62 -9.06 -5.13
N SER A 179 16.47 -9.74 -5.17
CA SER A 179 15.93 -10.52 -4.04
C SER A 179 16.07 -12.03 -4.23
N ASP A 180 15.85 -12.78 -3.15
CA ASP A 180 15.68 -14.24 -3.20
C ASP A 180 14.39 -14.65 -3.94
N ASP A 181 14.27 -15.93 -4.28
CA ASP A 181 13.17 -16.45 -5.09
C ASP A 181 11.78 -16.18 -4.47
N ASN A 182 11.64 -16.25 -3.15
CA ASN A 182 10.35 -16.04 -2.48
C ASN A 182 9.91 -14.58 -2.56
N LYS A 183 10.81 -13.64 -2.26
CA LYS A 183 10.55 -12.19 -2.37
C LYS A 183 10.29 -11.78 -3.81
N SER A 184 11.08 -12.32 -4.75
CA SER A 184 10.90 -12.08 -6.18
C SER A 184 9.54 -12.58 -6.66
N ALA A 185 9.13 -13.78 -6.28
CA ALA A 185 7.82 -14.32 -6.64
C ALA A 185 6.64 -13.50 -6.06
N ALA A 186 6.72 -13.10 -4.78
CA ALA A 186 5.72 -12.26 -4.14
C ALA A 186 5.60 -10.88 -4.81
N MET A 187 6.74 -10.23 -5.11
CA MET A 187 6.77 -8.94 -5.81
C MET A 187 6.23 -9.06 -7.24
N MET A 188 6.62 -10.10 -7.97
CA MET A 188 6.16 -10.35 -9.34
C MET A 188 4.64 -10.56 -9.40
N ALA A 189 4.04 -11.23 -8.40
CA ALA A 189 2.59 -11.36 -8.30
C ALA A 189 1.88 -10.01 -8.20
N CYS A 190 2.47 -9.05 -7.47
CA CYS A 190 1.94 -7.69 -7.37
C CYS A 190 2.16 -6.88 -8.65
N ILE A 191 3.30 -7.05 -9.35
CA ILE A 191 3.59 -6.40 -10.65
C ILE A 191 2.57 -6.82 -11.71
N ASN A 192 2.19 -8.10 -11.73
CA ASN A 192 1.28 -8.67 -12.74
C ASN A 192 -0.21 -8.47 -12.41
N ALA A 193 -0.53 -7.99 -11.21
CA ALA A 193 -1.90 -7.72 -10.82
C ALA A 193 -2.44 -6.44 -11.46
N ASP A 194 -3.73 -6.42 -11.74
CA ASP A 194 -4.41 -5.18 -12.09
C ASP A 194 -4.40 -4.22 -10.91
N ALA A 195 -4.06 -2.95 -11.15
CA ALA A 195 -4.15 -1.90 -10.14
C ALA A 195 -5.62 -1.64 -9.78
N THR A 196 -5.95 -1.76 -8.50
CA THR A 196 -7.31 -1.54 -7.97
C THR A 196 -7.24 -0.81 -6.63
N ASP A 197 -8.26 0.02 -6.37
CA ASP A 197 -8.43 0.72 -5.09
C ASP A 197 -8.86 -0.20 -3.92
N GLY A 198 -9.21 -1.46 -4.21
CA GLY A 198 -9.74 -2.39 -3.21
C GLY A 198 -11.08 -1.97 -2.59
N LEU A 199 -11.70 -0.90 -3.08
CA LEU A 199 -12.94 -0.33 -2.55
C LEU A 199 -14.19 -0.84 -3.28
N GLY A 200 -14.00 -1.47 -4.45
CA GLY A 200 -15.08 -2.04 -5.27
C GLY A 200 -15.88 -1.00 -6.07
N ILE A 201 -15.28 0.14 -6.37
CA ILE A 201 -15.88 1.20 -7.17
C ILE A 201 -15.88 0.80 -8.64
N SER A 202 -14.73 0.38 -9.16
CA SER A 202 -14.52 -0.11 -10.54
C SER A 202 -13.73 -1.42 -10.54
N LYS A 203 -13.44 -1.98 -11.72
CA LYS A 203 -12.61 -3.18 -11.85
C LYS A 203 -11.12 -2.86 -11.67
N THR A 204 -10.68 -1.71 -12.20
CA THR A 204 -9.31 -1.22 -12.10
C THR A 204 -9.33 0.29 -11.87
N ASP A 205 -8.23 0.85 -11.33
CA ASP A 205 -8.07 2.29 -11.11
C ASP A 205 -8.17 3.07 -12.43
N LEU A 206 -7.60 2.53 -13.50
CA LEU A 206 -7.66 3.16 -14.82
C LEU A 206 -9.07 3.27 -15.39
N ASP A 207 -10.02 2.40 -14.99
CA ASP A 207 -11.44 2.55 -15.39
C ASP A 207 -12.04 3.87 -14.87
N GLN A 208 -11.49 4.43 -13.79
CA GLN A 208 -11.92 5.71 -13.23
C GLN A 208 -11.11 6.89 -13.79
N ILE A 209 -9.83 6.70 -14.03
CA ILE A 209 -8.87 7.75 -14.42
C ILE A 209 -8.86 7.95 -15.94
N LEU A 210 -8.90 6.88 -16.71
CA LEU A 210 -8.84 6.86 -18.18
C LEU A 210 -9.81 5.80 -18.72
N PRO A 211 -11.12 6.06 -18.83
CA PRO A 211 -12.13 5.06 -19.13
C PRO A 211 -11.94 4.26 -20.43
N ASP A 212 -11.24 4.83 -21.42
CA ASP A 212 -10.92 4.21 -22.70
C ASP A 212 -9.52 3.53 -22.75
N TRP A 213 -8.90 3.29 -21.61
CA TRP A 213 -7.54 2.74 -21.54
C TRP A 213 -7.41 1.37 -22.21
N ARG A 214 -8.46 0.52 -22.14
CA ARG A 214 -8.45 -0.82 -22.75
C ARG A 214 -8.41 -0.80 -24.29
N ASP A 215 -8.80 0.29 -24.89
CA ASP A 215 -8.72 0.49 -26.34
C ASP A 215 -7.27 0.76 -26.80
N ARG A 216 -6.41 1.11 -25.87
CA ARG A 216 -5.01 1.56 -26.12
C ARG A 216 -3.96 0.67 -25.50
N TYR A 217 -4.27 -0.01 -24.39
CA TYR A 217 -3.30 -0.72 -23.58
C TYR A 217 -3.84 -2.09 -23.13
N GLU A 218 -2.95 -3.10 -23.12
CA GLU A 218 -3.33 -4.47 -22.73
C GLU A 218 -3.34 -4.67 -21.21
N THR A 219 -2.55 -3.90 -20.45
CA THR A 219 -2.41 -4.02 -18.99
C THR A 219 -2.52 -2.67 -18.30
N THR A 220 -2.93 -2.65 -17.03
CA THR A 220 -2.94 -1.43 -16.22
C THR A 220 -1.55 -0.81 -16.14
N ARG A 221 -0.50 -1.61 -16.00
CA ARG A 221 0.89 -1.13 -16.02
C ARG A 221 1.23 -0.35 -17.29
N ALA A 222 0.79 -0.83 -18.47
CA ALA A 222 1.01 -0.13 -19.74
C ALA A 222 0.20 1.18 -19.81
N GLY A 223 -1.01 1.22 -19.23
CA GLY A 223 -1.88 2.40 -19.19
C GLY A 223 -1.36 3.55 -18.32
N TYR A 224 -0.45 3.27 -17.39
CA TYR A 224 0.24 4.30 -16.60
C TYR A 224 1.47 4.91 -17.29
N ARG A 225 1.89 4.39 -18.45
CA ARG A 225 3.00 4.93 -19.24
C ARG A 225 2.53 6.04 -20.16
#